data_8e4314900ef6593bf2c013a2be313458
#
_entry.id   8e4314900ef6593bf2c013a2be313458
#
_cell.length_a   1.000
_cell.length_b   1.000
_cell.length_c   1.000
_cell.angle_alpha   90.00
_cell.angle_beta   90.00
_cell.angle_gamma   90.00
#
_symmetry.space_group_name_H-M   'P 1'
#
loop_
_entity.id
_entity.type
_entity.pdbx_description
1 polymer ?
#
loop_
_entity_poly.entity_id
_entity_poly.type
_entity_poly.pdbx_seq_one_letter_code
_entity_poly.pdbx_strand_id
1 'polypeptide(L)'
;MNNSIKLKRRLTQTLTYLYLIGLSIVIIYPLLITIMSAFKAGNVSAFKLDTNIDLNFDNFKGLFTETLYGTWYLNTLIIALITMAVQTSIIVLAGYAYSRYNFLARKQSLVFFLIIQMVPTMAALTAFFVMALMLNALNHSWFLIFLYVGGGIPMNAWLMKGYFDTVPMLSLIHI
;
A
#
# COMPACT_ATOMS: atom_id res chain seq x y z
N MET A 1 22.59 43.36 5.20
CA MET A 1 22.43 42.16 4.33
C MET A 1 21.63 41.00 4.96
N ASN A 2 21.37 41.00 6.28
CA ASN A 2 20.75 39.85 6.98
C ASN A 2 19.19 39.89 7.04
N ASN A 3 18.56 41.08 6.92
CA ASN A 3 17.10 41.21 7.07
C ASN A 3 16.32 40.76 5.81
N SER A 4 16.83 41.02 4.63
CA SER A 4 16.20 40.62 3.36
C SER A 4 16.17 39.11 3.18
N ILE A 5 17.21 38.41 3.61
CA ILE A 5 17.29 36.94 3.55
C ILE A 5 16.29 36.33 4.54
N LYS A 6 16.20 36.88 5.76
CA LYS A 6 15.21 36.41 6.77
C LYS A 6 13.78 36.65 6.30
N LEU A 7 13.50 37.79 5.69
CA LEU A 7 12.18 38.12 5.16
C LEU A 7 11.79 37.15 4.02
N LYS A 8 12.70 36.95 3.07
CA LYS A 8 12.49 36.00 1.97
C LYS A 8 12.22 34.58 2.44
N ARG A 9 12.97 34.10 3.42
CA ARG A 9 12.77 32.78 4.04
C ARG A 9 11.40 32.67 4.74
N ARG A 10 10.99 33.72 5.51
CA ARG A 10 9.68 33.73 6.16
C ARG A 10 8.55 33.73 5.12
N LEU A 11 8.66 34.53 4.06
CA LEU A 11 7.67 34.58 3.00
C LEU A 11 7.53 33.21 2.31
N THR A 12 8.64 32.58 1.95
CA THR A 12 8.63 31.24 1.36
C THR A 12 7.98 30.22 2.29
N GLN A 13 8.33 30.24 3.59
CA GLN A 13 7.70 29.34 4.57
C GLN A 13 6.19 29.57 4.68
N THR A 14 5.74 30.83 4.76
CA THR A 14 4.31 31.14 4.82
C THR A 14 3.56 30.67 3.59
N LEU A 15 4.11 30.90 2.39
CA LEU A 15 3.52 30.42 1.14
C LEU A 15 3.47 28.88 1.08
N THR A 16 4.52 28.22 1.54
CA THR A 16 4.55 26.75 1.64
C THR A 16 3.47 26.23 2.59
N TYR A 17 3.32 26.84 3.77
CA TYR A 17 2.26 26.43 4.70
C TYR A 17 0.86 26.70 4.16
N LEU A 18 0.63 27.87 3.51
CA LEU A 18 -0.67 28.16 2.88
C LEU A 18 -1.00 27.14 1.78
N TYR A 19 -0.02 26.78 0.95
CA TYR A 19 -0.19 25.76 -0.07
C TYR A 19 -0.51 24.38 0.55
N LEU A 20 0.24 23.96 1.57
CA LEU A 20 0.02 22.67 2.25
C LEU A 20 -1.34 22.62 2.95
N ILE A 21 -1.76 23.72 3.61
CA ILE A 21 -3.07 23.79 4.25
C ILE A 21 -4.17 23.71 3.18
N GLY A 22 -4.06 24.47 2.10
CA GLY A 22 -5.02 24.41 1.00
C GLY A 22 -5.13 23.03 0.40
N LEU A 23 -4.00 22.36 0.12
CA LEU A 23 -3.96 20.99 -0.36
C LEU A 23 -4.58 20.02 0.64
N SER A 24 -4.28 20.16 1.94
CA SER A 24 -4.86 19.33 2.99
C SER A 24 -6.39 19.46 3.05
N ILE A 25 -6.92 20.67 2.94
CA ILE A 25 -8.37 20.91 2.91
C ILE A 25 -9.02 20.18 1.72
N VAL A 26 -8.42 20.30 0.53
CA VAL A 26 -8.93 19.63 -0.69
C VAL A 26 -8.94 18.12 -0.53
N ILE A 27 -7.93 17.53 0.11
CA ILE A 27 -7.84 16.08 0.33
C ILE A 27 -8.77 15.62 1.45
N ILE A 28 -8.85 16.35 2.54
CA ILE A 28 -9.63 15.97 3.73
C ILE A 28 -11.14 16.15 3.48
N TYR A 29 -11.54 17.14 2.69
CA TYR A 29 -12.94 17.45 2.40
C TYR A 29 -13.76 16.24 1.93
N PRO A 30 -13.37 15.50 0.86
CA PRO A 30 -14.14 14.32 0.42
C PRO A 30 -14.13 13.19 1.46
N LEU A 31 -13.06 13.05 2.25
CA LEU A 31 -13.00 12.05 3.32
C LEU A 31 -14.01 12.37 4.43
N LEU A 32 -14.10 13.63 4.86
CA LEU A 32 -15.08 14.05 5.85
C LEU A 32 -16.52 13.83 5.36
N ILE A 33 -16.81 14.18 4.08
CA ILE A 33 -18.13 13.93 3.52
C ILE A 33 -18.46 12.44 3.52
N THR A 34 -17.51 11.58 3.13
CA THR A 34 -17.72 10.13 3.12
C THR A 34 -17.99 9.60 4.53
N ILE A 35 -17.22 10.03 5.52
CA ILE A 35 -17.45 9.65 6.92
C ILE A 35 -18.82 10.12 7.40
N MET A 36 -19.19 11.37 7.14
CA MET A 36 -20.50 11.90 7.53
C MET A 36 -21.66 11.17 6.84
N SER A 37 -21.49 10.81 5.56
CA SER A 37 -22.48 10.06 4.81
C SER A 37 -22.71 8.65 5.36
N ALA A 38 -21.68 8.02 5.93
CA ALA A 38 -21.79 6.69 6.54
C ALA A 38 -22.78 6.67 7.74
N PHE A 39 -22.92 7.81 8.42
CA PHE A 39 -23.82 7.94 9.59
C PHE A 39 -25.19 8.54 9.25
N LYS A 40 -25.52 8.77 8.00
CA LYS A 40 -26.85 9.30 7.58
C LYS A 40 -27.80 8.16 7.23
N ALA A 41 -29.08 8.33 7.56
CA ALA A 41 -30.14 7.42 7.17
C ALA A 41 -30.45 7.54 5.66
N GLY A 42 -30.65 6.40 4.99
CA GLY A 42 -31.08 6.32 3.60
C GLY A 42 -29.98 6.49 2.55
N ASN A 43 -30.34 6.33 1.28
CA ASN A 43 -29.45 6.50 0.12
C ASN A 43 -29.13 7.99 -0.09
N VAL A 44 -28.21 8.54 0.67
CA VAL A 44 -27.76 9.91 0.52
C VAL A 44 -26.65 9.95 -0.52
N SER A 45 -26.82 10.73 -1.58
CA SER A 45 -25.73 11.07 -2.50
C SER A 45 -24.55 11.62 -1.68
N ALA A 46 -23.40 10.98 -1.78
CA ALA A 46 -22.17 11.25 -1.01
C ALA A 46 -21.65 12.70 -1.13
N PHE A 47 -22.28 13.54 -1.95
CA PHE A 47 -21.80 14.89 -2.27
C PHE A 47 -22.70 16.04 -1.75
N LYS A 48 -23.77 15.77 -0.99
CA LYS A 48 -24.55 16.84 -0.35
C LYS A 48 -24.16 17.00 1.11
N LEU A 49 -23.52 18.11 1.43
CA LEU A 49 -23.40 18.62 2.80
C LEU A 49 -24.79 19.01 3.29
N ASP A 50 -25.47 18.08 3.92
CA ASP A 50 -26.68 18.37 4.67
C ASP A 50 -26.29 18.52 6.12
N THR A 51 -26.61 19.68 6.69
CA THR A 51 -26.23 20.05 8.08
C THR A 51 -27.07 19.35 9.15
N ASN A 52 -28.16 18.67 8.77
CA ASN A 52 -28.92 17.83 9.70
C ASN A 52 -28.20 16.49 9.89
N ILE A 53 -27.46 16.37 10.99
CA ILE A 53 -26.75 15.16 11.37
C ILE A 53 -27.62 14.37 12.34
N ASP A 54 -28.61 13.64 11.80
CA ASP A 54 -29.20 12.54 12.54
C ASP A 54 -28.22 11.36 12.46
N LEU A 55 -27.41 11.20 13.51
CA LEU A 55 -26.47 10.08 13.60
C LEU A 55 -27.25 8.77 13.64
N ASN A 56 -27.14 8.01 12.57
CA ASN A 56 -27.78 6.72 12.39
C ASN A 56 -26.72 5.65 12.06
N PHE A 57 -26.89 4.46 12.61
CA PHE A 57 -26.01 3.31 12.38
C PHE A 57 -26.64 2.27 11.44
N ASP A 58 -27.77 2.57 10.82
CA ASP A 58 -28.50 1.62 9.95
C ASP A 58 -27.66 1.17 8.77
N ASN A 59 -26.84 2.04 8.17
CA ASN A 59 -25.92 1.67 7.10
C ASN A 59 -24.90 0.61 7.56
N PHE A 60 -24.37 0.74 8.78
CA PHE A 60 -23.46 -0.25 9.35
C PHE A 60 -24.18 -1.55 9.67
N LYS A 61 -25.39 -1.48 10.22
CA LYS A 61 -26.21 -2.65 10.49
C LYS A 61 -26.56 -3.37 9.19
N GLY A 62 -27.07 -2.64 8.18
CA GLY A 62 -27.40 -3.18 6.86
C GLY A 62 -26.18 -3.84 6.19
N LEU A 63 -24.98 -3.26 6.33
CA LEU A 63 -23.76 -3.84 5.80
C LEU A 63 -23.53 -5.28 6.29
N PHE A 64 -23.81 -5.56 7.55
CA PHE A 64 -23.61 -6.89 8.15
C PHE A 64 -24.83 -7.81 8.02
N THR A 65 -26.05 -7.26 7.91
CA THR A 65 -27.29 -8.06 7.87
C THR A 65 -27.80 -8.33 6.47
N GLU A 66 -27.54 -7.41 5.52
CA GLU A 66 -28.12 -7.44 4.17
C GLU A 66 -27.07 -7.79 3.10
N THR A 67 -25.77 -7.83 3.46
CA THR A 67 -24.70 -8.13 2.53
C THR A 67 -23.79 -9.25 3.03
N LEU A 68 -22.97 -9.80 2.14
CA LEU A 68 -21.93 -10.78 2.48
C LEU A 68 -20.64 -10.12 2.97
N TYR A 69 -20.72 -8.90 3.51
CA TYR A 69 -19.54 -8.14 3.91
C TYR A 69 -18.63 -8.91 4.87
N GLY A 70 -19.19 -9.59 5.85
CA GLY A 70 -18.40 -10.41 6.79
C GLY A 70 -17.55 -11.47 6.09
N THR A 71 -18.13 -12.15 5.10
CA THR A 71 -17.43 -13.15 4.29
C THR A 71 -16.34 -12.50 3.43
N TRP A 72 -16.64 -11.39 2.78
CA TRP A 72 -15.66 -10.67 1.96
C TRP A 72 -14.49 -10.15 2.79
N TYR A 73 -14.79 -9.60 3.96
CA TYR A 73 -13.77 -9.13 4.89
C TYR A 73 -12.85 -10.25 5.36
N LEU A 74 -13.41 -11.39 5.79
CA LEU A 74 -12.62 -12.55 6.21
C LEU A 74 -11.77 -13.12 5.08
N ASN A 75 -12.31 -13.25 3.87
CA ASN A 75 -11.55 -13.69 2.72
C ASN A 75 -10.37 -12.77 2.44
N THR A 76 -10.60 -11.45 2.44
CA THR A 76 -9.55 -10.45 2.23
C THR A 76 -8.50 -10.52 3.34
N LEU A 77 -8.92 -10.65 4.59
CA LEU A 77 -8.03 -10.75 5.75
C LEU A 77 -7.13 -11.99 5.66
N ILE A 78 -7.69 -13.15 5.33
CA ILE A 78 -6.94 -14.41 5.17
C ILE A 78 -5.90 -14.26 4.05
N ILE A 79 -6.31 -13.75 2.88
CA ILE A 79 -5.40 -13.51 1.75
C ILE A 79 -4.27 -12.58 2.17
N ALA A 80 -4.60 -11.46 2.83
CA ALA A 80 -3.63 -10.47 3.26
C ALA A 80 -2.63 -11.04 4.28
N LEU A 81 -3.10 -11.78 5.30
CA LEU A 81 -2.24 -12.36 6.34
C LEU A 81 -1.30 -13.42 5.77
N ILE A 82 -1.79 -14.31 4.92
CA ILE A 82 -0.95 -15.34 4.29
C ILE A 82 0.09 -14.68 3.36
N THR A 83 -0.36 -13.74 2.52
CA THR A 83 0.55 -12.98 1.64
C THR A 83 1.63 -12.26 2.45
N MET A 84 1.25 -11.55 3.51
CA MET A 84 2.17 -10.85 4.40
C MET A 84 3.20 -11.81 5.01
N ALA A 85 2.76 -12.92 5.58
CA ALA A 85 3.65 -13.88 6.24
C ALA A 85 4.66 -14.48 5.25
N VAL A 86 4.20 -14.97 4.10
CA VAL A 86 5.05 -15.60 3.08
C VAL A 86 5.98 -14.57 2.45
N GLN A 87 5.44 -13.45 2.01
CA GLN A 87 6.21 -12.41 1.32
C GLN A 87 7.27 -11.80 2.22
N THR A 88 6.94 -11.46 3.47
CA THR A 88 7.90 -10.89 4.43
C THR A 88 9.02 -11.87 4.72
N SER A 89 8.72 -13.15 4.91
CA SER A 89 9.75 -14.18 5.13
C SER A 89 10.74 -14.25 3.96
N ILE A 90 10.23 -14.27 2.72
CA ILE A 90 11.08 -14.31 1.52
C ILE A 90 11.91 -13.02 1.40
N ILE A 91 11.30 -11.86 1.62
CA ILE A 91 11.95 -10.56 1.50
C ILE A 91 13.09 -10.39 2.52
N VAL A 92 12.85 -10.79 3.77
CA VAL A 92 13.87 -10.72 4.83
C VAL A 92 15.06 -11.62 4.50
N LEU A 93 14.80 -12.87 4.14
CA LEU A 93 15.85 -13.83 3.76
C LEU A 93 16.62 -13.37 2.52
N ALA A 94 15.93 -12.91 1.48
CA ALA A 94 16.54 -12.38 0.27
C ALA A 94 17.34 -11.12 0.57
N GLY A 95 16.79 -10.14 1.28
CA GLY A 95 17.47 -8.91 1.67
C GLY A 95 18.73 -9.16 2.46
N TYR A 96 18.68 -10.10 3.43
CA TYR A 96 19.83 -10.54 4.19
C TYR A 96 20.89 -11.18 3.29
N ALA A 97 20.50 -12.12 2.44
CA ALA A 97 21.41 -12.78 1.50
C ALA A 97 22.07 -11.76 0.56
N TYR A 98 21.30 -10.86 -0.01
CA TYR A 98 21.82 -9.80 -0.89
C TYR A 98 22.69 -8.77 -0.16
N SER A 99 22.54 -8.59 1.14
CA SER A 99 23.38 -7.68 1.91
C SER A 99 24.70 -8.35 2.35
N ARG A 100 24.63 -9.60 2.81
CA ARG A 100 25.73 -10.25 3.53
C ARG A 100 26.58 -11.20 2.69
N TYR A 101 26.03 -11.79 1.65
CA TYR A 101 26.77 -12.77 0.85
C TYR A 101 27.17 -12.22 -0.51
N ASN A 102 28.35 -12.63 -0.96
CA ASN A 102 28.83 -12.41 -2.31
C ASN A 102 28.61 -13.69 -3.12
N PHE A 103 27.62 -13.67 -4.02
CA PHE A 103 27.31 -14.80 -4.90
C PHE A 103 27.31 -14.36 -6.36
N LEU A 104 27.41 -15.36 -7.25
CA LEU A 104 27.43 -15.13 -8.68
C LEU A 104 26.11 -14.45 -9.11
N ALA A 105 26.21 -13.47 -10.02
CA ALA A 105 25.07 -12.69 -10.52
C ALA A 105 24.30 -11.84 -9.50
N ARG A 106 24.83 -11.57 -8.29
CA ARG A 106 24.21 -10.72 -7.26
C ARG A 106 23.77 -9.34 -7.80
N LYS A 107 24.65 -8.65 -8.51
CA LYS A 107 24.36 -7.33 -9.08
C LYS A 107 23.33 -7.43 -10.21
N GLN A 108 23.50 -8.42 -11.09
CA GLN A 108 22.64 -8.65 -12.24
C GLN A 108 21.20 -8.98 -11.80
N SER A 109 21.02 -9.83 -10.78
CA SER A 109 19.69 -10.17 -10.28
C SER A 109 18.99 -8.99 -9.60
N LEU A 110 19.71 -8.11 -8.91
CA LEU A 110 19.15 -6.88 -8.37
C LEU A 110 18.68 -5.92 -9.49
N VAL A 111 19.47 -5.78 -10.56
CA VAL A 111 19.07 -4.99 -11.74
C VAL A 111 17.87 -5.64 -12.43
N PHE A 112 17.85 -6.96 -12.54
CA PHE A 112 16.71 -7.69 -13.11
C PHE A 112 15.43 -7.47 -12.31
N PHE A 113 15.48 -7.42 -10.98
CA PHE A 113 14.34 -7.06 -10.14
C PHE A 113 13.78 -5.68 -10.48
N LEU A 114 14.64 -4.69 -10.72
CA LEU A 114 14.18 -3.36 -11.13
C LEU A 114 13.55 -3.37 -12.52
N ILE A 115 14.11 -4.13 -13.47
CA ILE A 115 13.56 -4.26 -14.84
C ILE A 115 12.16 -4.88 -14.80
N ILE A 116 11.94 -5.93 -13.99
CA ILE A 116 10.61 -6.55 -13.84
C ILE A 116 9.57 -5.52 -13.35
N GLN A 117 9.95 -4.62 -12.45
CA GLN A 117 9.06 -3.58 -11.94
C GLN A 117 8.70 -2.50 -12.97
N MET A 118 9.41 -2.42 -14.09
CA MET A 118 9.06 -1.51 -15.18
C MET A 118 7.88 -2.00 -16.02
N VAL A 119 7.48 -3.26 -15.87
CA VAL A 119 6.29 -3.80 -16.55
C VAL A 119 5.03 -3.19 -15.93
N PRO A 120 4.20 -2.47 -16.71
CA PRO A 120 2.97 -1.91 -16.18
C PRO A 120 2.03 -3.01 -15.70
N THR A 121 1.64 -2.97 -14.42
CA THR A 121 0.76 -3.99 -13.81
C THR A 121 -0.56 -4.15 -14.59
N MET A 122 -1.10 -3.05 -15.12
CA MET A 122 -2.33 -3.09 -15.94
C MET A 122 -2.15 -3.89 -17.23
N ALA A 123 -0.99 -3.82 -17.88
CA ALA A 123 -0.70 -4.62 -19.06
C ALA A 123 -0.55 -6.11 -18.72
N ALA A 124 -0.06 -6.42 -17.53
CA ALA A 124 0.10 -7.79 -17.05
C ALA A 124 -1.22 -8.48 -16.68
N LEU A 125 -2.30 -7.72 -16.39
CA LEU A 125 -3.58 -8.30 -15.97
C LEU A 125 -4.14 -9.32 -16.96
N THR A 126 -4.07 -9.05 -18.25
CA THR A 126 -4.53 -9.98 -19.30
C THR A 126 -3.73 -11.28 -19.26
N ALA A 127 -2.41 -11.20 -19.11
CA ALA A 127 -1.55 -12.37 -19.00
C ALA A 127 -1.85 -13.19 -17.73
N PHE A 128 -2.09 -12.52 -16.60
CA PHE A 128 -2.48 -13.18 -15.34
C PHE A 128 -3.84 -13.87 -15.47
N PHE A 129 -4.80 -13.25 -16.16
CA PHE A 129 -6.10 -13.87 -16.42
C PHE A 129 -5.97 -15.13 -17.27
N VAL A 130 -5.21 -15.07 -18.37
CA VAL A 130 -4.94 -16.25 -19.22
C VAL A 130 -4.24 -17.34 -18.41
N MET A 131 -3.24 -16.99 -17.59
CA MET A 131 -2.55 -17.93 -16.72
C MET A 131 -3.51 -18.57 -15.71
N ALA A 132 -4.42 -17.80 -15.12
CA ALA A 132 -5.46 -18.31 -14.22
C ALA A 132 -6.39 -19.31 -14.92
N LEU A 133 -6.77 -19.04 -16.18
CA LEU A 133 -7.57 -19.98 -17.00
C LEU A 133 -6.82 -21.27 -17.23
N MET A 134 -5.56 -21.20 -17.67
CA MET A 134 -4.73 -22.38 -17.99
C MET A 134 -4.48 -23.27 -16.78
N LEU A 135 -4.41 -22.68 -15.57
CA LEU A 135 -4.19 -23.38 -14.31
C LEU A 135 -5.49 -23.79 -13.60
N ASN A 136 -6.66 -23.53 -14.18
CA ASN A 136 -7.97 -23.67 -13.53
C ASN A 136 -8.02 -22.97 -12.17
N ALA A 137 -7.35 -21.83 -12.06
CA ALA A 137 -7.16 -21.10 -10.81
C ALA A 137 -8.11 -19.89 -10.66
N LEU A 138 -9.04 -19.69 -11.60
CA LEU A 138 -10.08 -18.67 -11.47
C LEU A 138 -10.88 -18.90 -10.19
N ASN A 139 -11.13 -17.81 -9.46
CA ASN A 139 -11.84 -17.81 -8.17
C ASN A 139 -11.16 -18.59 -7.03
N HIS A 140 -9.88 -18.92 -7.16
CA HIS A 140 -9.11 -19.54 -6.11
C HIS A 140 -8.18 -18.53 -5.41
N SER A 141 -8.35 -18.36 -4.12
CA SER A 141 -7.57 -17.40 -3.32
C SER A 141 -6.06 -17.66 -3.35
N TRP A 142 -5.63 -18.93 -3.48
CA TRP A 142 -4.20 -19.27 -3.56
C TRP A 142 -3.49 -18.62 -4.76
N PHE A 143 -4.19 -18.49 -5.89
CA PHE A 143 -3.61 -17.87 -7.07
C PHE A 143 -3.39 -16.37 -6.86
N LEU A 144 -4.33 -15.69 -6.19
CA LEU A 144 -4.20 -14.28 -5.84
C LEU A 144 -3.05 -14.06 -4.83
N ILE A 145 -2.93 -14.95 -3.83
CA ILE A 145 -1.81 -14.93 -2.89
C ILE A 145 -0.48 -15.08 -3.64
N PHE A 146 -0.39 -16.03 -4.57
CA PHE A 146 0.80 -16.25 -5.40
C PHE A 146 1.19 -15.00 -6.19
N LEU A 147 0.22 -14.35 -6.85
CA LEU A 147 0.46 -13.10 -7.59
C LEU A 147 0.94 -11.96 -6.69
N TYR A 148 0.32 -11.78 -5.53
CA TYR A 148 0.70 -10.72 -4.60
C TYR A 148 2.08 -10.97 -3.98
N VAL A 149 2.37 -12.20 -3.58
CA VAL A 149 3.70 -12.56 -3.07
C VAL A 149 4.76 -12.29 -4.14
N GLY A 150 4.57 -12.82 -5.35
CA GLY A 150 5.54 -12.67 -6.44
C GLY A 150 5.75 -11.22 -6.87
N GLY A 151 4.66 -10.47 -7.03
CA GLY A 151 4.70 -9.07 -7.47
C GLY A 151 5.39 -8.13 -6.49
N GLY A 152 5.33 -8.41 -5.20
CA GLY A 152 5.92 -7.55 -4.18
C GLY A 152 7.39 -7.86 -3.84
N ILE A 153 7.91 -9.05 -4.18
CA ILE A 153 9.28 -9.46 -3.82
C ILE A 153 10.34 -8.53 -4.43
N PRO A 154 10.36 -8.20 -5.72
CA PRO A 154 11.50 -7.54 -6.34
C PRO A 154 11.87 -6.21 -5.67
N MET A 155 10.92 -5.30 -5.55
CA MET A 155 11.15 -3.97 -4.96
C MET A 155 11.46 -4.06 -3.46
N ASN A 156 10.70 -4.88 -2.74
CA ASN A 156 10.86 -4.98 -1.29
C ASN A 156 12.15 -5.70 -0.88
N ALA A 157 12.62 -6.68 -1.65
CA ALA A 157 13.92 -7.30 -1.43
C ALA A 157 15.07 -6.30 -1.62
N TRP A 158 14.95 -5.40 -2.62
CA TRP A 158 15.90 -4.33 -2.85
C TRP A 158 15.92 -3.32 -1.69
N LEU A 159 14.76 -2.91 -1.19
CA LEU A 159 14.62 -2.02 -0.03
C LEU A 159 15.17 -2.69 1.24
N MET A 160 14.84 -3.96 1.47
CA MET A 160 15.30 -4.72 2.63
C MET A 160 16.82 -4.90 2.62
N LYS A 161 17.41 -5.15 1.44
CA LYS A 161 18.88 -5.15 1.29
C LYS A 161 19.47 -3.81 1.73
N GLY A 162 18.89 -2.69 1.25
CA GLY A 162 19.35 -1.35 1.65
C GLY A 162 19.29 -1.14 3.16
N TYR A 163 18.23 -1.63 3.81
CA TYR A 163 18.13 -1.60 5.27
C TYR A 163 19.24 -2.43 5.94
N PHE A 164 19.44 -3.68 5.53
CA PHE A 164 20.50 -4.52 6.09
C PHE A 164 21.91 -3.96 5.86
N ASP A 165 22.16 -3.25 4.76
CA ASP A 165 23.44 -2.60 4.51
C ASP A 165 23.78 -1.52 5.57
N THR A 166 22.78 -0.92 6.22
CA THR A 166 22.97 0.07 7.28
C THR A 166 23.29 -0.54 8.64
N VAL A 167 23.01 -1.83 8.84
CA VAL A 167 23.25 -2.54 10.10
C VAL A 167 24.70 -3.02 10.14
N PRO A 168 25.54 -2.59 11.12
CA PRO A 168 26.92 -3.02 11.24
C PRO A 168 27.04 -4.54 11.45
N MET A 169 28.00 -5.19 10.78
CA MET A 169 28.23 -6.64 10.93
C MET A 169 28.50 -7.07 12.37
N LEU A 170 29.22 -6.24 13.12
CA LEU A 170 29.59 -6.52 14.51
C LEU A 170 28.37 -6.54 15.47
N SER A 171 27.30 -5.84 15.15
CA SER A 171 26.07 -5.83 15.95
C SER A 171 25.31 -7.16 15.90
N LEU A 172 25.53 -7.99 14.88
CA LEU A 172 24.88 -9.30 14.72
C LEU A 172 25.64 -10.47 15.37
N ILE A 173 26.89 -10.24 15.77
CA ILE A 173 27.76 -11.26 16.41
C ILE A 173 27.56 -11.26 17.94
N HIS A 174 27.00 -10.19 18.50
CA HIS A 174 26.77 -10.03 19.95
C HIS A 174 25.34 -10.39 20.40
N ILE A 175 24.51 -10.98 19.55
CA ILE A 175 23.24 -11.61 19.90
C ILE A 175 23.38 -13.12 19.86
#